data_8f704f8aa35d3517a80e625795fb60d0
#
_entry.id   8f704f8aa35d3517a80e625795fb60d0
#
_cell.length_a   1.000
_cell.length_b   1.000
_cell.length_c   1.000
_cell.angle_alpha   90.00
_cell.angle_beta   90.00
_cell.angle_gamma   90.00
#
_symmetry.space_group_name_H-M   'P 1'
#
loop_
_entity.id
_entity.type
_entity.pdbx_description
1 polymer ?
#
loop_
_entity_poly.entity_id
_entity_poly.type
_entity_poly.pdbx_seq_one_letter_code
_entity_poly.pdbx_strand_id
1 'polypeptide(L)'
;MRVVLDTNVLISALHFGGRPRRVLEAALRGEHQLVIGTAILSELESVLVGMCGWTPDRATAACRELEALGELVLPAEVPHLCRDPDDKEILAIAAAGQVAALVTGDADLLALASYGRVRILTVADFEETDILTSAPDTP
;
A
#
# COMPACT_ATOMS: atom_id res chain seq x y z
N MET A 1 -11.06 -4.67 -4.99
CA MET A 1 -11.10 -4.63 -3.51
C MET A 1 -10.34 -3.40 -3.00
N ARG A 2 -10.60 -3.02 -1.78
CA ARG A 2 -9.88 -1.92 -1.14
C ARG A 2 -8.54 -2.44 -0.61
N VAL A 3 -7.45 -1.74 -0.90
CA VAL A 3 -6.09 -2.20 -0.60
C VAL A 3 -5.19 -1.04 -0.16
N VAL A 4 -4.33 -1.31 0.81
CA VAL A 4 -3.22 -0.42 1.17
C VAL A 4 -1.92 -1.07 0.67
N LEU A 5 -1.10 -0.29 -0.01
CA LEU A 5 0.25 -0.68 -0.38
C LEU A 5 1.21 0.03 0.59
N ASP A 6 2.05 -0.76 1.27
CA ASP A 6 3.06 -0.21 2.17
C ASP A 6 4.05 0.66 1.39
N THR A 7 4.69 1.59 2.08
CA THR A 7 5.66 2.51 1.48
C THR A 7 6.71 1.78 0.64
N ASN A 8 7.26 0.68 1.16
CA ASN A 8 8.26 -0.11 0.44
C ASN A 8 7.72 -0.67 -0.89
N VAL A 9 6.47 -1.07 -0.92
CA VAL A 9 5.82 -1.57 -2.14
C VAL A 9 5.65 -0.42 -3.13
N LEU A 10 5.22 0.75 -2.66
CA LEU A 10 5.09 1.95 -3.51
C LEU A 10 6.44 2.40 -4.07
N ILE A 11 7.49 2.40 -3.27
CA ILE A 11 8.84 2.72 -3.73
C ILE A 11 9.27 1.73 -4.82
N SER A 12 9.09 0.44 -4.60
CA SER A 12 9.44 -0.57 -5.59
C SER A 12 8.65 -0.38 -6.88
N ALA A 13 7.36 -0.06 -6.76
CA ALA A 13 6.50 0.18 -7.92
C ALA A 13 6.96 1.39 -8.74
N LEU A 14 7.29 2.48 -8.08
CA LEU A 14 7.62 3.75 -8.74
C LEU A 14 9.05 3.80 -9.23
N HIS A 15 9.99 3.26 -8.47
CA HIS A 15 11.41 3.38 -8.78
C HIS A 15 11.97 2.18 -9.55
N PHE A 16 11.56 0.97 -9.20
CA PHE A 16 12.09 -0.25 -9.82
C PHE A 16 11.15 -0.90 -10.84
N GLY A 17 9.85 -0.82 -10.65
CA GLY A 17 8.87 -1.45 -11.53
C GLY A 17 8.53 -2.88 -11.14
N GLY A 18 8.40 -3.79 -12.11
CA GLY A 18 8.12 -5.20 -11.87
C GLY A 18 6.73 -5.47 -11.31
N ARG A 19 6.61 -6.54 -10.51
CA ARG A 19 5.34 -6.94 -9.89
C ARG A 19 4.69 -5.85 -9.04
N PRO A 20 5.44 -5.12 -8.19
CA PRO A 20 4.84 -4.02 -7.43
C PRO A 20 4.18 -2.98 -8.33
N ARG A 21 4.81 -2.64 -9.46
CA ARG A 21 4.22 -1.69 -10.41
C ARG A 21 2.93 -2.23 -11.01
N ARG A 22 2.85 -3.51 -11.32
CA ARG A 22 1.62 -4.11 -11.85
C ARG A 22 0.48 -4.03 -10.85
N VAL A 23 0.76 -4.26 -9.58
CA VAL A 23 -0.23 -4.15 -8.51
C VAL A 23 -0.72 -2.69 -8.38
N LEU A 24 0.20 -1.74 -8.38
CA LEU A 24 -0.15 -0.32 -8.32
C LEU A 24 -0.96 0.11 -9.54
N GLU A 25 -0.54 -0.26 -10.74
CA GLU A 25 -1.25 0.09 -11.97
C GLU A 25 -2.66 -0.50 -12.00
N ALA A 26 -2.83 -1.74 -11.52
CA ALA A 26 -4.15 -2.35 -11.41
C ALA A 26 -5.07 -1.54 -10.49
N ALA A 27 -4.54 -1.08 -9.36
CA ALA A 27 -5.29 -0.22 -8.47
C ALA A 27 -5.65 1.11 -9.13
N LEU A 28 -4.69 1.73 -9.83
CA LEU A 28 -4.92 3.03 -10.49
C LEU A 28 -5.86 2.92 -11.68
N ARG A 29 -5.98 1.76 -12.31
CA ARG A 29 -6.95 1.50 -13.38
C ARG A 29 -8.37 1.25 -12.88
N GLY A 30 -8.57 1.21 -11.58
CA GLY A 30 -9.88 0.97 -10.98
C GLY A 30 -10.22 -0.50 -10.71
N GLU A 31 -9.29 -1.42 -10.93
CA GLU A 31 -9.49 -2.83 -10.58
C GLU A 31 -9.55 -3.03 -9.06
N HIS A 32 -8.85 -2.16 -8.33
CA HIS A 32 -8.88 -2.07 -6.87
C HIS A 32 -9.00 -0.62 -6.46
N GLN A 33 -9.45 -0.37 -5.25
CA GLN A 33 -9.42 0.96 -4.66
C GLN A 33 -8.17 1.10 -3.81
N LEU A 34 -7.24 1.94 -4.23
CA LEU A 34 -6.06 2.27 -3.43
C LEU A 34 -6.48 3.16 -2.26
N VAL A 35 -6.15 2.74 -1.05
CA VAL A 35 -6.34 3.54 0.17
C VAL A 35 -4.98 4.02 0.64
N ILE A 36 -4.88 5.27 1.01
CA ILE A 36 -3.64 5.96 1.32
C ILE A 36 -3.81 6.80 2.59
N GLY A 37 -2.71 7.03 3.29
CA GLY A 37 -2.66 7.95 4.43
C GLY A 37 -1.51 8.93 4.28
N THR A 38 -1.59 10.04 5.02
CA THR A 38 -0.55 11.08 4.97
C THR A 38 0.81 10.57 5.41
N ALA A 39 0.85 9.65 6.38
CA ALA A 39 2.11 9.06 6.84
C ALA A 39 2.81 8.30 5.72
N ILE A 40 2.06 7.54 4.92
CA ILE A 40 2.61 6.80 3.77
C ILE A 40 3.16 7.78 2.73
N LEU A 41 2.40 8.81 2.38
CA LEU A 41 2.82 9.81 1.39
C LEU A 41 4.07 10.56 1.83
N SER A 42 4.13 10.95 3.10
CA SER A 42 5.26 11.67 3.67
C SER A 42 6.54 10.81 3.64
N GLU A 43 6.44 9.56 4.05
CA GLU A 43 7.57 8.62 4.01
C GLU A 43 8.01 8.34 2.57
N LEU A 44 7.03 8.15 1.68
CA LEU A 44 7.31 7.90 0.27
C LEU A 44 8.10 9.04 -0.36
N GLU A 45 7.68 10.28 -0.16
CA GLU A 45 8.38 11.45 -0.67
C GLU A 45 9.79 11.54 -0.12
N SER A 46 9.95 11.34 1.19
CA SER A 46 11.24 11.39 1.86
C SER A 46 12.22 10.35 1.31
N VAL A 47 11.76 9.12 1.10
CA VAL A 47 12.63 8.03 0.59
C VAL A 47 12.96 8.23 -0.89
N LEU A 48 11.99 8.64 -1.70
CA LEU A 48 12.25 8.89 -3.12
C LEU A 48 13.31 9.97 -3.31
N VAL A 49 13.26 11.03 -2.55
CA VAL A 49 14.26 12.11 -2.64
C VAL A 49 15.56 11.72 -1.98
N GLY A 50 15.50 11.19 -0.74
CA GLY A 50 16.69 10.96 0.07
C GLY A 50 17.51 9.73 -0.32
N MET A 51 16.85 8.68 -0.79
CA MET A 51 17.50 7.39 -1.08
C MET A 51 17.47 7.01 -2.56
N CYS A 52 16.45 7.42 -3.29
CA CYS A 52 16.30 7.05 -4.70
C CYS A 52 16.80 8.13 -5.67
N GLY A 53 17.18 9.28 -5.18
CA GLY A 53 17.73 10.34 -6.00
C GLY A 53 16.73 11.12 -6.84
N TRP A 54 15.44 11.02 -6.51
CA TRP A 54 14.41 11.79 -7.22
C TRP A 54 14.50 13.26 -6.85
N THR A 55 14.17 14.13 -7.80
CA THR A 55 14.01 15.55 -7.49
C THR A 55 12.80 15.75 -6.59
N PRO A 56 12.80 16.77 -5.70
CA PRO A 56 11.63 17.06 -4.89
C PRO A 56 10.36 17.28 -5.71
N ASP A 57 10.46 17.95 -6.83
CA ASP A 57 9.32 18.22 -7.71
C ASP A 57 8.71 16.93 -8.27
N ARG A 58 9.56 15.99 -8.69
CA ARG A 58 9.12 14.71 -9.22
C ARG A 58 8.44 13.86 -8.12
N ALA A 59 9.03 13.83 -6.94
CA ALA A 59 8.48 13.09 -5.81
C ALA A 59 7.13 13.68 -5.38
N THR A 60 7.03 14.99 -5.28
CA THR A 60 5.78 15.68 -4.95
C THR A 60 4.69 15.39 -5.98
N ALA A 61 5.04 15.43 -7.28
CA ALA A 61 4.09 15.15 -8.34
C ALA A 61 3.54 13.72 -8.25
N ALA A 62 4.41 12.73 -7.97
CA ALA A 62 3.99 11.35 -7.81
C ALA A 62 3.05 11.18 -6.62
N CYS A 63 3.37 11.81 -5.48
CA CYS A 63 2.52 11.75 -4.29
C CYS A 63 1.16 12.40 -4.51
N ARG A 64 1.11 13.52 -5.22
CA ARG A 64 -0.14 14.19 -5.56
C ARG A 64 -1.01 13.34 -6.47
N GLU A 65 -0.39 12.64 -7.42
CA GLU A 65 -1.12 11.74 -8.31
C GLU A 65 -1.73 10.57 -7.53
N LEU A 66 -0.95 9.97 -6.63
CA LEU A 66 -1.46 8.89 -5.78
C LEU A 66 -2.61 9.38 -4.88
N GLU A 67 -2.49 10.58 -4.33
CA GLU A 67 -3.54 11.16 -3.52
C GLU A 67 -4.81 11.44 -4.33
N ALA A 68 -4.66 11.89 -5.57
CA ALA A 68 -5.78 12.18 -6.45
C ALA A 68 -6.51 10.92 -6.92
N LEU A 69 -5.77 9.84 -7.17
CA LEU A 69 -6.32 8.59 -7.68
C LEU A 69 -6.71 7.61 -6.58
N GLY A 70 -6.13 7.76 -5.41
CA GLY A 70 -6.44 6.96 -4.23
C GLY A 70 -7.49 7.61 -3.34
N GLU A 71 -7.84 6.92 -2.27
CA GLU A 71 -8.69 7.46 -1.22
C GLU A 71 -7.84 7.75 0.02
N LEU A 72 -7.78 9.01 0.40
CA LEU A 72 -7.04 9.43 1.60
C LEU A 72 -7.90 9.19 2.83
N VAL A 73 -7.37 8.46 3.79
CA VAL A 73 -8.04 8.23 5.07
C VAL A 73 -7.22 8.83 6.21
N LEU A 74 -7.92 9.25 7.26
CA LEU A 74 -7.32 9.81 8.47
C LEU A 74 -7.59 8.86 9.63
N PRO A 75 -6.60 8.09 10.08
CA PRO A 75 -6.81 7.16 11.17
C PRO A 75 -7.01 7.90 12.49
N ALA A 76 -8.00 7.44 13.28
CA ALA A 76 -8.32 8.02 14.58
C ALA A 76 -7.48 7.44 15.72
N GLU A 77 -7.05 6.20 15.57
CA GLU A 77 -6.32 5.48 16.62
C GLU A 77 -5.10 4.76 16.05
N VAL A 78 -4.07 4.60 16.88
CA VAL A 78 -2.86 3.87 16.54
C VAL A 78 -2.86 2.54 17.30
N PRO A 79 -2.73 1.38 16.61
CA PRO A 79 -2.70 0.08 17.26
C PRO A 79 -1.52 -0.08 18.22
N HIS A 80 -1.72 -0.88 19.27
CA HIS A 80 -0.68 -1.14 20.28
C HIS A 80 0.10 -2.43 20.01
N LEU A 81 -0.22 -3.16 18.93
CA LEU A 81 0.32 -4.49 18.66
C LEU A 81 1.71 -4.50 18.05
N CYS A 82 2.19 -3.38 17.55
CA CYS A 82 3.46 -3.31 16.85
C CYS A 82 4.51 -2.57 17.66
N ARG A 83 5.76 -3.01 17.52
CA ARG A 83 6.92 -2.36 18.17
C ARG A 83 7.34 -1.10 17.41
N ASP A 84 7.25 -1.15 16.07
CA ASP A 84 7.66 -0.06 15.21
C ASP A 84 6.52 0.94 15.07
N PRO A 85 6.75 2.24 15.37
CA PRO A 85 5.72 3.27 15.17
C PRO A 85 5.21 3.37 13.74
N ASP A 86 6.07 3.13 12.74
CA ASP A 86 5.68 3.18 11.33
C ASP A 86 4.70 2.06 11.00
N ASP A 87 4.92 0.86 11.55
CA ASP A 87 4.01 -0.27 11.38
C ASP A 87 2.65 0.02 12.00
N LYS A 88 2.62 0.70 13.15
CA LYS A 88 1.37 1.09 13.81
C LYS A 88 0.54 2.03 12.93
N GLU A 89 1.20 3.00 12.29
CA GLU A 89 0.51 3.95 11.43
C GLU A 89 -0.10 3.29 10.21
N ILE A 90 0.62 2.36 9.57
CA ILE A 90 0.09 1.66 8.40
C ILE A 90 -1.08 0.76 8.76
N LEU A 91 -1.04 0.09 9.90
CA LEU A 91 -2.16 -0.70 10.39
C LEU A 91 -3.38 0.17 10.70
N ALA A 92 -3.16 1.36 11.26
CA ALA A 92 -4.22 2.32 11.53
C ALA A 92 -4.88 2.79 10.24
N ILE A 93 -4.09 3.06 9.20
CA ILE A 93 -4.61 3.44 7.88
C ILE A 93 -5.43 2.30 7.28
N ALA A 94 -4.93 1.08 7.36
CA ALA A 94 -5.63 -0.09 6.84
C ALA A 94 -6.98 -0.30 7.55
N ALA A 95 -7.00 -0.16 8.86
CA ALA A 95 -8.22 -0.29 9.64
C ALA A 95 -9.22 0.83 9.34
N ALA A 96 -8.75 2.09 9.32
CA ALA A 96 -9.60 3.24 9.02
C ALA A 96 -10.19 3.15 7.61
N GLY A 97 -9.42 2.67 6.65
CA GLY A 97 -9.85 2.49 5.27
C GLY A 97 -10.70 1.24 5.04
N GLN A 98 -10.85 0.39 6.05
CA GLN A 98 -11.59 -0.87 5.94
C GLN A 98 -11.14 -1.69 4.73
N VAL A 99 -9.83 -1.81 4.56
CA VAL A 99 -9.27 -2.51 3.41
C VAL A 99 -9.36 -4.02 3.57
N ALA A 100 -9.42 -4.71 2.45
CA ALA A 100 -9.40 -6.17 2.43
C ALA A 100 -7.96 -6.70 2.59
N ALA A 101 -6.97 -5.95 2.09
CA ALA A 101 -5.59 -6.37 2.11
C ALA A 101 -4.62 -5.21 2.36
N LEU A 102 -3.57 -5.50 3.10
CA LEU A 102 -2.38 -4.67 3.24
C LEU A 102 -1.24 -5.43 2.56
N VAL A 103 -0.68 -4.85 1.52
CA VAL A 103 0.42 -5.46 0.76
C VAL A 103 1.75 -4.88 1.24
N THR A 104 2.64 -5.72 1.70
CA THR A 104 3.90 -5.31 2.33
C THR A 104 5.01 -6.33 2.10
N GLY A 105 6.24 -5.88 2.21
CA GLY A 105 7.41 -6.75 2.27
C GLY A 105 8.02 -6.82 3.67
N ASP A 106 7.44 -6.13 4.64
CA ASP A 106 7.96 -6.06 6.00
C ASP A 106 7.68 -7.36 6.76
N ALA A 107 8.75 -7.99 7.26
CA ALA A 107 8.65 -9.27 7.95
C ALA A 107 7.80 -9.20 9.22
N ASP A 108 7.87 -8.09 9.96
CA ASP A 108 7.10 -7.93 11.20
C ASP A 108 5.61 -7.82 10.93
N LEU A 109 5.21 -7.10 9.88
CA LEU A 109 3.82 -7.02 9.46
C LEU A 109 3.33 -8.37 8.94
N LEU A 110 4.14 -9.02 8.09
CA LEU A 110 3.77 -10.33 7.53
C LEU A 110 3.60 -11.39 8.62
N ALA A 111 4.37 -11.29 9.71
CA ALA A 111 4.26 -12.20 10.84
C ALA A 111 2.90 -12.12 11.53
N LEU A 112 2.21 -10.99 11.45
CA LEU A 112 0.85 -10.84 11.98
C LEU A 112 -0.18 -11.60 11.14
N ALA A 113 0.09 -11.84 9.87
CA ALA A 113 -0.78 -12.50 8.90
C ALA A 113 -2.11 -11.77 8.66
N SER A 114 -2.71 -11.18 9.66
CA SER A 114 -3.93 -10.39 9.56
C SER A 114 -4.02 -9.40 10.71
N TYR A 115 -4.83 -8.38 10.51
CA TYR A 115 -5.18 -7.41 11.55
C TYR A 115 -6.67 -7.12 11.41
N GLY A 116 -7.47 -7.64 12.35
CA GLY A 116 -8.90 -7.61 12.19
C GLY A 116 -9.34 -8.34 10.93
N ARG A 117 -10.03 -7.63 10.04
CA ARG A 117 -10.45 -8.16 8.75
C ARG A 117 -9.43 -7.92 7.62
N VAL A 118 -8.34 -7.23 7.93
CA VAL A 118 -7.30 -6.93 6.94
C VAL A 118 -6.36 -8.12 6.83
N ARG A 119 -6.20 -8.64 5.62
CA ARG A 119 -5.20 -9.67 5.33
C ARG A 119 -3.88 -8.98 5.01
N ILE A 120 -2.79 -9.48 5.58
CA ILE A 120 -1.45 -8.94 5.32
C ILE A 120 -0.73 -9.89 4.38
N LEU A 121 -0.40 -9.39 3.18
CA LEU A 121 0.08 -10.21 2.07
C LEU A 121 1.34 -9.62 1.45
N THR A 122 2.18 -10.48 0.90
CA THR A 122 3.24 -10.06 -0.01
C THR A 122 2.63 -9.67 -1.36
N VAL A 123 3.42 -8.98 -2.20
CA VAL A 123 3.02 -8.67 -3.58
C VAL A 123 2.66 -9.96 -4.33
N ALA A 124 3.50 -10.99 -4.20
CA ALA A 124 3.28 -12.27 -4.88
C ALA A 124 1.96 -12.92 -4.44
N ASP A 125 1.71 -12.97 -3.13
CA ASP A 125 0.49 -13.56 -2.59
C ASP A 125 -0.75 -12.75 -3.00
N PHE A 126 -0.62 -11.43 -3.04
CA PHE A 126 -1.72 -10.57 -3.48
C PHE A 126 -2.04 -10.80 -4.96
N GLU A 127 -1.04 -10.90 -5.82
CA GLU A 127 -1.25 -11.19 -7.25
C GLU A 127 -1.95 -12.54 -7.44
N GLU A 128 -1.55 -13.56 -6.70
CA GLU A 128 -2.20 -14.87 -6.77
C GLU A 128 -3.66 -14.81 -6.34
N THR A 129 -3.93 -14.10 -5.24
CA THR A 129 -5.29 -13.92 -4.73
C THR A 129 -6.14 -13.16 -5.75
N ASP A 130 -5.58 -12.11 -6.37
CA ASP A 130 -6.26 -11.31 -7.36
C ASP A 130 -6.59 -12.13 -8.61
N ILE A 131 -5.65 -12.93 -9.10
CA ILE A 131 -5.87 -13.82 -10.25
C ILE A 131 -6.99 -14.80 -9.96
N LEU A 132 -7.00 -15.41 -8.77
CA LEU A 132 -8.03 -16.36 -8.37
C LEU A 132 -9.40 -15.69 -8.23
N THR A 133 -9.42 -14.45 -7.73
CA THR A 133 -10.65 -13.69 -7.56
C THR A 133 -11.17 -13.14 -8.87
N SER A 134 -10.25 -12.74 -9.77
CA SER A 134 -10.57 -12.16 -11.07
C SER A 134 -10.79 -13.21 -12.16
N ALA A 135 -10.46 -14.46 -11.86
CA ALA A 135 -10.69 -15.55 -12.82
C ALA A 135 -12.16 -15.52 -13.20
N PRO A 136 -12.48 -15.42 -14.51
CA PRO A 136 -13.88 -15.39 -14.90
C PRO A 136 -14.55 -16.66 -14.40
N ASP A 137 -15.65 -16.48 -13.69
CA ASP A 137 -16.57 -17.56 -13.46
C ASP A 137 -17.00 -18.03 -14.84
N THR A 138 -16.21 -18.93 -15.38
CA THR A 138 -16.62 -19.56 -16.61
C THR A 138 -17.88 -20.33 -16.33
N PRO A 139 -18.92 -19.97 -16.99
CA PRO A 139 -20.05 -20.87 -16.99
C PRO A 139 -19.61 -22.21 -17.56
#